data_3e312de07f693431a5d0ac2fe938a77f
#
_entry.id   3e312de07f693431a5d0ac2fe938a77f
#
_cell.length_a   1.000
_cell.length_b   1.000
_cell.length_c   1.000
_cell.angle_alpha   90.00
_cell.angle_beta   90.00
_cell.angle_gamma   90.00
#
_symmetry.space_group_name_H-M   'P 1'
#
loop_
_entity.id
_entity.type
_entity.pdbx_description
1 polymer ?
#
loop_
_entity_poly.entity_id
_entity_poly.type
_entity_poly.pdbx_seq_one_letter_code
_entity_poly.pdbx_strand_id
1 'polypeptide(L)'
;MVETTEIAVITAGDRRMKALVADAPEEKGPKPALVLLQEIFGINKSMRDTARLFAEEGYLVVVPDLFWRMEEGVDLGYGAAEVEKAIGLYRQFDMSQGFQDIAATVRAARELPNANGAVAVLGFCMGGTLAVAAATLEGVEASVAYYPAGLDKLELNAPLRCPVTMHFGGADALCPPETLAGIRARFAGKDVKIYEYPGAGHGFYNADRAEYASAAARTSHTRSLELLRKAVGPIYDLEALWEQHTYFEFALRDADKTIETMVESPYVNHVPTMTGGVGRKQLHHFYKHFFVDVHPENLDITLVSRTVGVDRVVDEMVSTFTHDRMMDYLLPGIPPTGRRVTLAMVAVVSFRGSKLYHEHIHYDMGSLLAQVGLLDPAKLPIVGAEAAEKVLDPHRHPSNRLMTTWYPPKD
;
A
#
# COMPACT_ATOMS: atom_id res chain seq x y z
N MET A 1 -14.54 11.11 0.35
CA MET A 1 -14.34 10.61 1.76
C MET A 1 -14.99 9.24 1.89
N VAL A 2 -14.36 8.31 2.62
CA VAL A 2 -14.96 7.01 2.92
C VAL A 2 -16.09 7.17 3.92
N GLU A 3 -17.27 6.68 3.56
CA GLU A 3 -18.45 6.64 4.42
C GLU A 3 -18.49 5.32 5.20
N THR A 4 -18.98 5.36 6.42
CA THR A 4 -19.17 4.15 7.24
C THR A 4 -20.61 4.08 7.73
N THR A 5 -21.22 2.90 7.56
CA THR A 5 -22.59 2.61 7.99
C THR A 5 -22.61 1.30 8.78
N GLU A 6 -23.70 1.03 9.46
CA GLU A 6 -23.91 -0.24 10.16
C GLU A 6 -25.06 -1.02 9.50
N ILE A 7 -24.86 -2.31 9.31
CA ILE A 7 -25.90 -3.22 8.82
C ILE A 7 -26.16 -4.35 9.84
N ALA A 8 -27.33 -4.98 9.74
CA ALA A 8 -27.65 -6.19 10.48
C ALA A 8 -27.47 -7.41 9.57
N VAL A 9 -26.59 -8.32 9.95
CA VAL A 9 -26.36 -9.61 9.29
C VAL A 9 -27.21 -10.68 9.97
N ILE A 10 -28.08 -11.37 9.22
CA ILE A 10 -28.88 -12.47 9.74
C ILE A 10 -28.01 -13.72 9.83
N THR A 11 -27.83 -14.22 11.04
CA THR A 11 -27.06 -15.42 11.35
C THR A 11 -27.99 -16.64 11.57
N ALA A 12 -27.44 -17.79 11.92
CA ALA A 12 -28.20 -18.98 12.22
C ALA A 12 -29.25 -18.72 13.33
N GLY A 13 -30.49 -19.16 13.13
CA GLY A 13 -31.64 -18.98 14.07
C GLY A 13 -32.20 -17.56 14.08
N ASP A 14 -32.14 -16.83 12.96
CA ASP A 14 -32.70 -15.49 12.75
C ASP A 14 -32.18 -14.41 13.72
N ARG A 15 -31.05 -14.66 14.36
CA ARG A 15 -30.40 -13.65 15.20
C ARG A 15 -29.65 -12.64 14.30
N ARG A 16 -29.54 -11.40 14.77
CA ARG A 16 -28.97 -10.30 14.05
C ARG A 16 -27.62 -9.91 14.66
N MET A 17 -26.56 -10.10 13.92
CA MET A 17 -25.23 -9.59 14.23
C MET A 17 -25.03 -8.26 13.52
N LYS A 18 -24.41 -7.30 14.19
CA LYS A 18 -24.00 -6.04 13.58
C LYS A 18 -22.75 -6.22 12.73
N ALA A 19 -22.66 -5.47 11.65
CA ALA A 19 -21.44 -5.34 10.86
C ALA A 19 -21.25 -3.89 10.44
N LEU A 20 -20.00 -3.41 10.50
CA LEU A 20 -19.59 -2.13 9.95
C LEU A 20 -19.43 -2.30 8.43
N VAL A 21 -19.95 -1.35 7.65
CA VAL A 21 -19.68 -1.25 6.21
C VAL A 21 -18.91 0.04 5.94
N ALA A 22 -17.77 -0.07 5.23
CA ALA A 22 -17.03 1.08 4.74
C ALA A 22 -17.09 1.10 3.20
N ASP A 23 -17.46 2.24 2.64
CA ASP A 23 -17.60 2.50 1.21
C ASP A 23 -16.96 3.83 0.82
N ALA A 24 -16.27 3.87 -0.33
CA ALA A 24 -15.76 5.09 -0.94
C ALA A 24 -16.70 5.49 -2.10
N PRO A 25 -17.67 6.39 -1.89
CA PRO A 25 -18.70 6.71 -2.89
C PRO A 25 -18.13 7.40 -4.15
N GLU A 26 -16.90 7.89 -4.08
CA GLU A 26 -16.19 8.50 -5.23
C GLU A 26 -15.84 7.46 -6.30
N GLU A 27 -15.65 6.20 -5.91
CA GLU A 27 -15.48 5.06 -6.80
C GLU A 27 -16.86 4.63 -7.34
N LYS A 28 -17.12 4.93 -8.60
CA LYS A 28 -18.43 4.72 -9.23
C LYS A 28 -18.65 3.27 -9.65
N GLY A 29 -19.88 2.81 -9.53
CA GLY A 29 -20.32 1.48 -9.97
C GLY A 29 -20.29 0.41 -8.88
N PRO A 30 -20.76 -0.80 -9.20
CA PRO A 30 -20.74 -1.93 -8.25
C PRO A 30 -19.31 -2.38 -7.95
N LYS A 31 -19.04 -2.65 -6.67
CA LYS A 31 -17.71 -2.99 -6.13
C LYS A 31 -17.64 -4.45 -5.68
N PRO A 32 -16.47 -5.09 -5.74
CA PRO A 32 -16.29 -6.35 -5.03
C PRO A 32 -16.36 -6.11 -3.52
N ALA A 33 -17.00 -7.03 -2.80
CA ALA A 33 -17.04 -6.98 -1.35
C ALA A 33 -15.80 -7.61 -0.72
N LEU A 34 -15.30 -6.98 0.36
CA LEU A 34 -14.23 -7.52 1.19
C LEU A 34 -14.75 -7.72 2.61
N VAL A 35 -14.91 -8.97 3.03
CA VAL A 35 -15.20 -9.31 4.42
C VAL A 35 -13.91 -9.23 5.21
N LEU A 36 -13.84 -8.26 6.14
CA LEU A 36 -12.65 -7.97 6.93
C LEU A 36 -12.82 -8.49 8.35
N LEU A 37 -11.96 -9.46 8.74
CA LEU A 37 -12.08 -10.17 10.01
C LEU A 37 -11.11 -9.62 11.05
N GLN A 38 -11.64 -9.29 12.21
CA GLN A 38 -10.96 -8.65 13.33
C GLN A 38 -9.88 -9.51 13.99
N GLU A 39 -8.96 -8.83 14.68
CA GLU A 39 -8.14 -9.43 15.74
C GLU A 39 -8.99 -9.75 16.97
N ILE A 40 -8.38 -10.02 18.12
CA ILE A 40 -9.10 -10.27 19.38
C ILE A 40 -9.59 -8.98 20.08
N PHE A 41 -9.46 -7.82 19.48
CA PHE A 41 -9.76 -6.50 20.07
C PHE A 41 -11.10 -5.90 19.61
N GLY A 42 -11.91 -6.66 18.87
CA GLY A 42 -13.18 -6.19 18.32
C GLY A 42 -13.01 -5.28 17.10
N ILE A 43 -14.06 -4.53 16.76
CA ILE A 43 -14.02 -3.53 15.67
C ILE A 43 -13.45 -2.22 16.23
N ASN A 44 -12.18 -2.25 16.61
CA ASN A 44 -11.48 -1.13 17.19
C ASN A 44 -11.02 -0.09 16.13
N LYS A 45 -10.31 0.96 16.59
CA LYS A 45 -9.81 2.02 15.71
C LYS A 45 -9.00 1.45 14.53
N SER A 46 -8.06 0.53 14.80
CA SER A 46 -7.22 -0.08 13.76
C SER A 46 -8.04 -0.84 12.72
N MET A 47 -9.07 -1.56 13.13
CA MET A 47 -9.97 -2.26 12.20
C MET A 47 -10.79 -1.29 11.36
N ARG A 48 -11.28 -0.19 11.96
CA ARG A 48 -12.00 0.86 11.21
C ARG A 48 -11.09 1.58 10.22
N ASP A 49 -9.85 1.87 10.59
CA ASP A 49 -8.88 2.51 9.69
C ASP A 49 -8.47 1.58 8.54
N THR A 50 -8.31 0.28 8.83
CA THR A 50 -8.05 -0.74 7.81
C THR A 50 -9.25 -0.90 6.87
N ALA A 51 -10.49 -0.85 7.39
CA ALA A 51 -11.69 -0.89 6.55
C ALA A 51 -11.75 0.32 5.60
N ARG A 52 -11.43 1.53 6.10
CA ARG A 52 -11.35 2.73 5.24
C ARG A 52 -10.27 2.61 4.18
N LEU A 53 -9.09 2.09 4.55
CA LEU A 53 -7.99 1.86 3.62
C LEU A 53 -8.41 0.96 2.45
N PHE A 54 -9.04 -0.18 2.73
CA PHE A 54 -9.51 -1.07 1.67
C PHE A 54 -10.73 -0.52 0.91
N ALA A 55 -11.53 0.36 1.51
CA ALA A 55 -12.55 1.09 0.79
C ALA A 55 -11.92 2.10 -0.22
N GLU A 56 -10.85 2.81 0.15
CA GLU A 56 -10.05 3.63 -0.78
C GLU A 56 -9.43 2.80 -1.91
N GLU A 57 -9.13 1.52 -1.66
CA GLU A 57 -8.68 0.57 -2.69
C GLU A 57 -9.78 0.09 -3.64
N GLY A 58 -11.03 0.53 -3.42
CA GLY A 58 -12.19 0.27 -4.28
C GLY A 58 -13.04 -0.93 -3.85
N TYR A 59 -12.90 -1.42 -2.62
CA TYR A 59 -13.73 -2.49 -2.07
C TYR A 59 -14.92 -1.95 -1.27
N LEU A 60 -16.03 -2.68 -1.30
CA LEU A 60 -17.10 -2.53 -0.32
C LEU A 60 -16.72 -3.40 0.90
N VAL A 61 -16.23 -2.78 1.97
CA VAL A 61 -15.66 -3.51 3.12
C VAL A 61 -16.71 -3.77 4.16
N VAL A 62 -16.87 -5.03 4.57
CA VAL A 62 -17.83 -5.46 5.58
C VAL A 62 -17.09 -6.09 6.76
N VAL A 63 -17.20 -5.49 7.95
CA VAL A 63 -16.52 -5.94 9.18
C VAL A 63 -17.56 -6.48 10.16
N PRO A 64 -17.73 -7.81 10.29
CA PRO A 64 -18.68 -8.39 11.24
C PRO A 64 -18.17 -8.24 12.68
N ASP A 65 -19.09 -7.97 13.62
CA ASP A 65 -18.81 -8.04 15.06
C ASP A 65 -18.77 -9.51 15.51
N LEU A 66 -17.60 -10.15 15.44
CA LEU A 66 -17.48 -11.57 15.74
C LEU A 66 -17.66 -11.88 17.24
N PHE A 67 -17.58 -10.88 18.11
CA PHE A 67 -17.74 -11.08 19.56
C PHE A 67 -19.19 -10.85 20.05
N TRP A 68 -20.12 -10.50 19.17
CA TRP A 68 -21.50 -10.14 19.49
C TRP A 68 -22.27 -11.12 20.39
N ARG A 69 -21.93 -12.42 20.38
CA ARG A 69 -22.60 -13.43 21.24
C ARG A 69 -22.16 -13.33 22.70
N MET A 70 -21.01 -12.75 22.96
CA MET A 70 -20.43 -12.58 24.30
C MET A 70 -20.62 -11.14 24.76
N GLU A 71 -20.23 -10.18 23.92
CA GLU A 71 -20.36 -8.74 24.16
C GLU A 71 -20.45 -8.02 22.80
N GLU A 72 -21.54 -7.29 22.56
CA GLU A 72 -21.70 -6.50 21.34
C GLU A 72 -20.84 -5.24 21.37
N GLY A 73 -20.31 -4.85 20.20
CA GLY A 73 -19.60 -3.58 20.02
C GLY A 73 -18.26 -3.52 20.75
N VAL A 74 -17.56 -4.62 20.90
CA VAL A 74 -16.22 -4.65 21.50
C VAL A 74 -15.27 -3.74 20.70
N ASP A 75 -14.66 -2.77 21.40
CA ASP A 75 -13.72 -1.78 20.87
C ASP A 75 -12.60 -1.59 21.89
N LEU A 76 -11.54 -2.40 21.78
CA LEU A 76 -10.44 -2.42 22.75
C LEU A 76 -9.17 -1.86 22.14
N GLY A 77 -8.43 -1.11 22.96
CA GLY A 77 -7.06 -0.71 22.66
C GLY A 77 -6.04 -1.82 22.99
N TYR A 78 -4.79 -1.42 23.16
CA TYR A 78 -3.66 -2.35 23.36
C TYR A 78 -3.01 -2.22 24.76
N GLY A 79 -3.69 -1.57 25.71
CA GLY A 79 -3.28 -1.50 27.11
C GLY A 79 -3.40 -2.84 27.82
N ALA A 80 -2.68 -3.07 28.93
CA ALA A 80 -2.62 -4.34 29.61
C ALA A 80 -3.99 -4.90 30.03
N ALA A 81 -4.86 -4.04 30.58
CA ALA A 81 -6.21 -4.46 30.99
C ALA A 81 -7.10 -4.81 29.79
N GLU A 82 -6.94 -4.09 28.66
CA GLU A 82 -7.69 -4.35 27.43
C GLU A 82 -7.22 -5.64 26.76
N VAL A 83 -5.91 -5.92 26.77
CA VAL A 83 -5.33 -7.19 26.31
C VAL A 83 -5.85 -8.36 27.14
N GLU A 84 -5.93 -8.21 28.47
CA GLU A 84 -6.48 -9.26 29.36
C GLU A 84 -7.97 -9.52 29.01
N LYS A 85 -8.77 -8.48 28.82
CA LYS A 85 -10.18 -8.60 28.40
C LYS A 85 -10.28 -9.27 27.03
N ALA A 86 -9.47 -8.87 26.06
CA ALA A 86 -9.44 -9.44 24.72
C ALA A 86 -9.12 -10.94 24.73
N ILE A 87 -8.12 -11.35 25.54
CA ILE A 87 -7.79 -12.76 25.73
C ILE A 87 -8.94 -13.52 26.39
N GLY A 88 -9.64 -12.89 27.36
CA GLY A 88 -10.82 -13.46 28.01
C GLY A 88 -11.96 -13.74 27.01
N LEU A 89 -12.22 -12.80 26.11
CA LEU A 89 -13.22 -12.97 25.02
C LEU A 89 -12.79 -14.05 24.02
N TYR A 90 -11.51 -14.05 23.61
CA TYR A 90 -10.97 -15.05 22.68
C TYR A 90 -11.08 -16.48 23.24
N ARG A 91 -10.85 -16.68 24.54
CA ARG A 91 -11.00 -18.00 25.18
C ARG A 91 -12.44 -18.52 25.21
N GLN A 92 -13.42 -17.62 25.17
CA GLN A 92 -14.84 -17.95 25.12
C GLN A 92 -15.38 -18.08 23.70
N PHE A 93 -14.60 -17.63 22.69
CA PHE A 93 -15.03 -17.60 21.31
C PHE A 93 -15.15 -19.00 20.72
N ASP A 94 -16.34 -19.33 20.24
CA ASP A 94 -16.60 -20.59 19.54
C ASP A 94 -16.26 -20.42 18.04
N MET A 95 -15.16 -21.03 17.63
CA MET A 95 -14.68 -20.98 16.25
C MET A 95 -15.70 -21.51 15.23
N SER A 96 -16.51 -22.51 15.59
CA SER A 96 -17.53 -23.08 14.70
C SER A 96 -18.70 -22.12 14.49
N GLN A 97 -19.16 -21.45 15.56
CA GLN A 97 -20.18 -20.40 15.45
C GLN A 97 -19.63 -19.19 14.70
N GLY A 98 -18.40 -18.77 14.97
CA GLY A 98 -17.73 -17.69 14.24
C GLY A 98 -17.65 -17.97 12.75
N PHE A 99 -17.32 -19.20 12.37
CA PHE A 99 -17.32 -19.61 10.95
C PHE A 99 -18.72 -19.52 10.30
N GLN A 100 -19.78 -19.88 11.02
CA GLN A 100 -21.16 -19.71 10.53
C GLN A 100 -21.53 -18.23 10.38
N ASP A 101 -21.09 -17.38 11.30
CA ASP A 101 -21.29 -15.93 11.20
C ASP A 101 -20.57 -15.31 10.00
N ILE A 102 -19.35 -15.79 9.72
CA ILE A 102 -18.61 -15.38 8.52
C ILE A 102 -19.34 -15.84 7.25
N ALA A 103 -19.84 -17.07 7.21
CA ALA A 103 -20.62 -17.55 6.08
C ALA A 103 -21.89 -16.72 5.85
N ALA A 104 -22.56 -16.29 6.92
CA ALA A 104 -23.70 -15.37 6.83
C ALA A 104 -23.28 -13.98 6.34
N THR A 105 -22.13 -13.47 6.81
CA THR A 105 -21.56 -12.18 6.38
C THR A 105 -21.21 -12.20 4.90
N VAL A 106 -20.59 -13.28 4.39
CA VAL A 106 -20.27 -13.45 2.97
C VAL A 106 -21.53 -13.37 2.11
N ARG A 107 -22.62 -14.04 2.52
CA ARG A 107 -23.91 -13.94 1.79
C ARG A 107 -24.46 -12.52 1.81
N ALA A 108 -24.51 -11.89 2.99
CA ALA A 108 -25.01 -10.54 3.13
C ALA A 108 -24.17 -9.51 2.33
N ALA A 109 -22.85 -9.63 2.36
CA ALA A 109 -21.94 -8.75 1.63
C ALA A 109 -22.14 -8.84 0.10
N ARG A 110 -22.43 -10.03 -0.41
CA ARG A 110 -22.74 -10.29 -1.83
C ARG A 110 -24.00 -9.56 -2.31
N GLU A 111 -24.98 -9.40 -1.41
CA GLU A 111 -26.30 -8.85 -1.71
C GLU A 111 -26.41 -7.34 -1.40
N LEU A 112 -25.34 -6.69 -0.94
CA LEU A 112 -25.37 -5.26 -0.68
C LEU A 112 -25.64 -4.45 -1.98
N PRO A 113 -26.38 -3.34 -1.90
CA PRO A 113 -26.80 -2.57 -3.09
C PRO A 113 -25.65 -2.14 -4.00
N ASN A 114 -24.49 -1.84 -3.45
CA ASN A 114 -23.30 -1.42 -4.19
C ASN A 114 -22.32 -2.58 -4.49
N ALA A 115 -22.68 -3.83 -4.18
CA ALA A 115 -21.84 -4.98 -4.45
C ALA A 115 -22.02 -5.48 -5.90
N ASN A 116 -20.91 -5.95 -6.51
CA ASN A 116 -20.93 -6.58 -7.83
C ASN A 116 -21.14 -8.11 -7.76
N GLY A 117 -21.33 -8.66 -6.56
CA GLY A 117 -21.52 -10.09 -6.32
C GLY A 117 -20.23 -10.89 -6.07
N ALA A 118 -19.03 -10.35 -6.31
CA ALA A 118 -17.78 -10.98 -5.96
C ALA A 118 -17.40 -10.69 -4.50
N VAL A 119 -16.91 -11.69 -3.77
CA VAL A 119 -16.54 -11.55 -2.35
C VAL A 119 -15.17 -12.16 -2.08
N ALA A 120 -14.29 -11.39 -1.44
CA ALA A 120 -13.05 -11.87 -0.86
C ALA A 120 -13.09 -11.74 0.68
N VAL A 121 -12.26 -12.51 1.35
CA VAL A 121 -12.10 -12.45 2.81
C VAL A 121 -10.69 -12.09 3.17
N LEU A 122 -10.50 -11.18 4.13
CA LEU A 122 -9.21 -10.81 4.68
C LEU A 122 -9.30 -10.76 6.20
N GLY A 123 -8.30 -11.29 6.90
CA GLY A 123 -8.34 -11.28 8.36
C GLY A 123 -6.97 -11.22 9.02
N PHE A 124 -6.99 -10.80 10.28
CA PHE A 124 -5.81 -10.57 11.12
C PHE A 124 -5.84 -11.42 12.37
N CYS A 125 -4.73 -12.01 12.78
CA CYS A 125 -4.59 -12.81 14.00
C CYS A 125 -5.64 -13.96 14.05
N MET A 126 -6.57 -13.95 14.99
CA MET A 126 -7.74 -14.84 15.03
C MET A 126 -8.52 -14.77 13.70
N GLY A 127 -8.80 -13.56 13.22
CA GLY A 127 -9.47 -13.35 11.94
C GLY A 127 -8.66 -13.88 10.74
N GLY A 128 -7.33 -13.88 10.83
CA GLY A 128 -6.46 -14.50 9.82
C GLY A 128 -6.69 -16.01 9.72
N THR A 129 -6.78 -16.70 10.85
CA THR A 129 -7.10 -18.14 10.91
C THR A 129 -8.50 -18.42 10.37
N LEU A 130 -9.47 -17.58 10.73
CA LEU A 130 -10.82 -17.65 10.21
C LEU A 130 -10.90 -17.33 8.70
N ALA A 131 -10.05 -16.46 8.18
CA ALA A 131 -9.98 -16.19 6.74
C ALA A 131 -9.50 -17.42 5.97
N VAL A 132 -8.53 -18.18 6.48
CA VAL A 132 -8.13 -19.46 5.89
C VAL A 132 -9.28 -20.48 5.92
N ALA A 133 -10.03 -20.55 7.01
CA ALA A 133 -11.22 -21.39 7.08
C ALA A 133 -12.29 -20.94 6.05
N ALA A 134 -12.52 -19.64 5.93
CA ALA A 134 -13.48 -19.06 4.98
C ALA A 134 -13.16 -19.38 3.51
N ALA A 135 -11.89 -19.66 3.17
CA ALA A 135 -11.51 -20.12 1.83
C ALA A 135 -12.12 -21.48 1.43
N THR A 136 -12.77 -22.20 2.36
CA THR A 136 -13.55 -23.44 2.09
C THR A 136 -15.01 -23.15 1.75
N LEU A 137 -15.48 -21.90 1.93
CA LEU A 137 -16.87 -21.51 1.66
C LEU A 137 -17.11 -21.35 0.15
N GLU A 138 -18.30 -21.71 -0.26
CA GLU A 138 -18.80 -21.34 -1.59
C GLU A 138 -19.06 -19.83 -1.64
N GLY A 139 -18.63 -19.20 -2.74
CA GLY A 139 -18.80 -17.78 -2.96
C GLY A 139 -17.75 -16.90 -2.28
N VAL A 140 -16.63 -17.48 -1.87
CA VAL A 140 -15.40 -16.75 -1.56
C VAL A 140 -14.42 -16.97 -2.69
N GLU A 141 -14.05 -15.90 -3.39
CA GLU A 141 -13.19 -15.94 -4.59
C GLU A 141 -11.70 -15.76 -4.26
N ALA A 142 -11.35 -15.20 -3.09
CA ALA A 142 -9.98 -15.09 -2.58
C ALA A 142 -9.96 -14.96 -1.07
N SER A 143 -8.86 -15.39 -0.45
CA SER A 143 -8.64 -15.23 0.98
C SER A 143 -7.23 -14.73 1.29
N VAL A 144 -7.14 -13.77 2.24
CA VAL A 144 -5.87 -13.23 2.74
C VAL A 144 -5.83 -13.35 4.26
N ALA A 145 -4.74 -13.91 4.77
CA ALA A 145 -4.52 -14.09 6.20
C ALA A 145 -3.24 -13.42 6.68
N TYR A 146 -3.36 -12.50 7.62
CA TYR A 146 -2.23 -11.86 8.27
C TYR A 146 -1.98 -12.49 9.63
N TYR A 147 -0.74 -12.91 9.86
CA TYR A 147 -0.25 -13.52 11.11
C TYR A 147 -1.31 -14.42 11.79
N PRO A 148 -1.86 -15.43 11.08
CA PRO A 148 -2.96 -16.25 11.56
C PRO A 148 -2.57 -17.03 12.81
N ALA A 149 -3.19 -16.69 13.95
CA ALA A 149 -2.88 -17.29 15.24
C ALA A 149 -3.56 -18.65 15.39
N GLY A 150 -2.80 -19.70 15.73
CA GLY A 150 -3.32 -21.06 15.94
C GLY A 150 -3.73 -21.79 14.67
N LEU A 151 -3.25 -21.36 13.50
CA LEU A 151 -3.55 -22.01 12.21
C LEU A 151 -3.06 -23.47 12.14
N ASP A 152 -2.01 -23.80 12.85
CA ASP A 152 -1.49 -25.17 12.99
C ASP A 152 -2.50 -26.14 13.62
N LYS A 153 -3.38 -25.63 14.48
CA LYS A 153 -4.43 -26.38 15.17
C LYS A 153 -5.77 -26.38 14.47
N LEU A 154 -5.93 -25.54 13.43
CA LEU A 154 -7.18 -25.45 12.69
C LEU A 154 -7.37 -26.71 11.84
N GLU A 155 -8.48 -27.41 12.04
CA GLU A 155 -8.94 -28.46 11.13
C GLU A 155 -9.85 -27.85 10.06
N LEU A 156 -9.50 -28.09 8.78
CA LEU A 156 -10.34 -27.68 7.65
C LEU A 156 -11.34 -28.82 7.34
N ASN A 157 -12.62 -28.51 7.48
CA ASN A 157 -13.69 -29.46 7.23
C ASN A 157 -13.96 -29.75 5.73
N ALA A 158 -13.33 -28.95 4.84
CA ALA A 158 -13.46 -29.07 3.39
C ALA A 158 -12.18 -28.58 2.69
N PRO A 159 -11.93 -28.95 1.42
CA PRO A 159 -10.82 -28.39 0.65
C PRO A 159 -10.99 -26.89 0.41
N LEU A 160 -9.87 -26.18 0.22
CA LEU A 160 -9.88 -24.77 -0.20
C LEU A 160 -10.56 -24.67 -1.59
N ARG A 161 -11.43 -23.68 -1.74
CA ARG A 161 -12.19 -23.39 -2.97
C ARG A 161 -11.64 -22.22 -3.76
N CYS A 162 -10.78 -21.42 -3.12
CA CYS A 162 -10.18 -20.24 -3.72
C CYS A 162 -8.70 -20.13 -3.36
N PRO A 163 -7.92 -19.33 -4.09
CA PRO A 163 -6.53 -19.03 -3.76
C PRO A 163 -6.41 -18.32 -2.42
N VAL A 164 -5.32 -18.60 -1.70
CA VAL A 164 -5.04 -18.03 -0.38
C VAL A 164 -3.65 -17.39 -0.36
N THR A 165 -3.54 -16.20 0.19
CA THR A 165 -2.26 -15.58 0.53
C THR A 165 -2.14 -15.44 2.05
N MET A 166 -1.01 -15.89 2.61
CA MET A 166 -0.73 -15.81 4.04
C MET A 166 0.55 -15.00 4.29
N HIS A 167 0.49 -14.14 5.31
CA HIS A 167 1.59 -13.28 5.72
C HIS A 167 2.00 -13.57 7.16
N PHE A 168 3.25 -13.97 7.39
CA PHE A 168 3.80 -14.28 8.70
C PHE A 168 4.96 -13.36 9.06
N GLY A 169 5.01 -12.93 10.31
CA GLY A 169 6.19 -12.29 10.86
C GLY A 169 7.28 -13.32 11.19
N GLY A 170 8.52 -13.10 10.76
CA GLY A 170 9.63 -14.02 11.05
C GLY A 170 10.10 -13.99 12.51
N ALA A 171 9.67 -13.01 13.31
CA ALA A 171 9.90 -12.90 14.75
C ALA A 171 8.58 -13.05 15.56
N ASP A 172 7.54 -13.63 14.97
CA ASP A 172 6.25 -13.84 15.63
C ASP A 172 6.34 -15.01 16.61
N ALA A 173 6.26 -14.74 17.92
CA ALA A 173 6.28 -15.74 18.97
C ALA A 173 5.07 -16.70 18.95
N LEU A 174 3.95 -16.32 18.31
CA LEU A 174 2.76 -17.17 18.16
C LEU A 174 2.88 -18.14 16.98
N CYS A 175 3.86 -17.95 16.10
CA CYS A 175 4.14 -18.84 14.98
C CYS A 175 5.66 -19.03 14.82
N PRO A 176 6.33 -19.77 15.73
CA PRO A 176 7.76 -20.03 15.65
C PRO A 176 8.13 -20.80 14.35
N PRO A 177 9.42 -20.82 13.96
CA PRO A 177 9.86 -21.38 12.68
C PRO A 177 9.41 -22.83 12.41
N GLU A 178 9.39 -23.68 13.43
CA GLU A 178 8.90 -25.06 13.32
C GLU A 178 7.39 -25.13 13.03
N THR A 179 6.59 -24.25 13.63
CA THR A 179 5.16 -24.13 13.33
C THR A 179 4.93 -23.67 11.91
N LEU A 180 5.67 -22.64 11.47
CA LEU A 180 5.58 -22.14 10.10
C LEU A 180 6.00 -23.20 9.07
N ALA A 181 7.03 -23.99 9.37
CA ALA A 181 7.45 -25.11 8.53
C ALA A 181 6.35 -26.17 8.40
N GLY A 182 5.66 -26.50 9.50
CA GLY A 182 4.48 -27.39 9.49
C GLY A 182 3.34 -26.84 8.65
N ILE A 183 3.05 -25.55 8.75
CA ILE A 183 2.02 -24.87 7.92
C ILE A 183 2.43 -24.93 6.43
N ARG A 184 3.68 -24.63 6.08
CA ARG A 184 4.17 -24.74 4.70
C ARG A 184 4.00 -26.16 4.14
N ALA A 185 4.35 -27.17 4.91
CA ALA A 185 4.18 -28.58 4.52
C ALA A 185 2.70 -28.94 4.31
N ARG A 186 1.81 -28.49 5.20
CA ARG A 186 0.35 -28.75 5.12
C ARG A 186 -0.29 -28.15 3.86
N PHE A 187 0.19 -27.00 3.41
CA PHE A 187 -0.37 -26.30 2.25
C PHE A 187 0.44 -26.50 0.97
N ALA A 188 1.48 -27.34 1.00
CA ALA A 188 2.28 -27.66 -0.19
C ALA A 188 1.39 -28.26 -1.31
N GLY A 189 1.58 -27.78 -2.54
CA GLY A 189 0.82 -28.23 -3.71
C GLY A 189 -0.61 -27.68 -3.80
N LYS A 190 -1.05 -26.83 -2.88
CA LYS A 190 -2.32 -26.13 -2.93
C LYS A 190 -2.13 -24.72 -3.52
N ASP A 191 -3.20 -24.07 -3.97
CA ASP A 191 -3.16 -22.66 -4.42
C ASP A 191 -3.05 -21.71 -3.23
N VAL A 192 -1.89 -21.78 -2.56
CA VAL A 192 -1.57 -21.03 -1.34
C VAL A 192 -0.19 -20.41 -1.48
N LYS A 193 -0.11 -19.09 -1.33
CA LYS A 193 1.15 -18.36 -1.20
C LYS A 193 1.43 -18.01 0.25
N ILE A 194 2.61 -18.32 0.73
CA ILE A 194 3.04 -18.03 2.12
C ILE A 194 4.27 -17.15 2.08
N TYR A 195 4.12 -15.94 2.61
CA TYR A 195 5.17 -14.96 2.74
C TYR A 195 5.60 -14.81 4.20
N GLU A 196 6.90 -14.72 4.40
CA GLU A 196 7.52 -14.45 5.68
C GLU A 196 8.27 -13.12 5.63
N TYR A 197 8.16 -12.33 6.70
CA TYR A 197 8.79 -11.01 6.82
C TYR A 197 9.82 -11.06 7.95
N PRO A 198 11.13 -11.18 7.63
CA PRO A 198 12.18 -11.27 8.63
C PRO A 198 12.15 -10.12 9.63
N GLY A 199 12.27 -10.42 10.93
CA GLY A 199 12.27 -9.42 12.00
C GLY A 199 10.92 -8.80 12.35
N ALA A 200 9.86 -9.04 11.58
CA ALA A 200 8.52 -8.59 11.91
C ALA A 200 7.88 -9.50 12.98
N GLY A 201 7.22 -8.88 13.98
CA GLY A 201 6.51 -9.60 15.06
C GLY A 201 5.05 -9.85 14.74
N HIS A 202 4.32 -10.39 15.73
CA HIS A 202 2.87 -10.56 15.65
C HIS A 202 2.17 -9.19 15.61
N GLY A 203 1.28 -8.95 14.65
CA GLY A 203 0.61 -7.65 14.51
C GLY A 203 1.41 -6.61 13.70
N PHE A 204 2.43 -7.01 12.95
CA PHE A 204 3.32 -6.12 12.20
C PHE A 204 2.60 -5.17 11.20
N TYR A 205 1.38 -5.50 10.81
CA TYR A 205 0.58 -4.65 9.91
C TYR A 205 -0.14 -3.51 10.64
N ASN A 206 -0.35 -3.64 11.94
CA ASN A 206 -1.16 -2.72 12.74
C ASN A 206 -0.35 -1.53 13.23
N ALA A 207 -0.62 -0.33 12.67
CA ALA A 207 0.13 0.89 12.97
C ALA A 207 -0.06 1.42 14.40
N ASP A 208 -1.09 0.98 15.12
CA ASP A 208 -1.35 1.38 16.51
C ASP A 208 -0.61 0.48 17.53
N ARG A 209 0.17 -0.53 17.06
CA ARG A 209 0.94 -1.46 17.90
C ARG A 209 2.43 -1.19 17.84
N ALA A 210 3.13 -1.55 18.94
CA ALA A 210 4.59 -1.44 19.03
C ALA A 210 5.33 -2.34 18.02
N GLU A 211 4.72 -3.45 17.63
CA GLU A 211 5.24 -4.41 16.66
C GLU A 211 5.10 -3.97 15.20
N TYR A 212 4.53 -2.79 14.95
CA TYR A 212 4.37 -2.26 13.60
C TYR A 212 5.69 -2.22 12.83
N ALA A 213 5.72 -2.87 11.68
CA ALA A 213 6.87 -2.90 10.79
C ALA A 213 6.48 -2.34 9.41
N SER A 214 6.71 -1.04 9.19
CA SER A 214 6.18 -0.31 8.03
C SER A 214 6.56 -0.91 6.67
N ALA A 215 7.78 -1.44 6.52
CA ALA A 215 8.23 -2.10 5.29
C ALA A 215 7.48 -3.42 5.05
N ALA A 216 7.33 -4.25 6.11
CA ALA A 216 6.58 -5.50 6.04
C ALA A 216 5.08 -5.24 5.78
N ALA A 217 4.50 -4.23 6.45
CA ALA A 217 3.11 -3.84 6.27
C ALA A 217 2.83 -3.40 4.82
N ARG A 218 3.65 -2.53 4.24
CA ARG A 218 3.51 -2.10 2.84
C ARG A 218 3.69 -3.24 1.85
N THR A 219 4.74 -4.05 2.02
CA THR A 219 4.99 -5.17 1.09
C THR A 219 3.89 -6.23 1.17
N SER A 220 3.37 -6.53 2.36
CA SER A 220 2.27 -7.48 2.52
C SER A 220 0.96 -6.92 1.96
N HIS A 221 0.71 -5.62 2.09
CA HIS A 221 -0.45 -4.95 1.48
C HIS A 221 -0.44 -5.10 -0.05
N THR A 222 0.67 -4.75 -0.72
CA THR A 222 0.85 -4.94 -2.16
C THR A 222 0.57 -6.38 -2.59
N ARG A 223 1.14 -7.38 -1.87
CA ARG A 223 0.93 -8.81 -2.15
C ARG A 223 -0.50 -9.27 -1.92
N SER A 224 -1.20 -8.66 -0.97
CA SER A 224 -2.64 -8.90 -0.76
C SER A 224 -3.45 -8.35 -1.94
N LEU A 225 -3.15 -7.13 -2.39
CA LEU A 225 -3.80 -6.53 -3.56
C LEU A 225 -3.53 -7.32 -4.84
N GLU A 226 -2.33 -7.90 -5.03
CA GLU A 226 -2.05 -8.79 -6.16
C GLU A 226 -3.04 -9.95 -6.25
N LEU A 227 -3.35 -10.59 -5.11
CA LEU A 227 -4.34 -11.66 -5.08
C LEU A 227 -5.76 -11.12 -5.27
N LEU A 228 -6.15 -10.11 -4.47
CA LEU A 228 -7.51 -9.60 -4.44
C LEU A 228 -7.91 -9.02 -5.80
N ARG A 229 -7.08 -8.18 -6.42
CA ARG A 229 -7.38 -7.58 -7.73
C ARG A 229 -7.46 -8.62 -8.85
N LYS A 230 -6.60 -9.64 -8.79
CA LYS A 230 -6.66 -10.76 -9.75
C LYS A 230 -7.94 -11.59 -9.61
N ALA A 231 -8.43 -11.80 -8.40
CA ALA A 231 -9.57 -12.69 -8.14
C ALA A 231 -10.91 -11.96 -8.27
N VAL A 232 -11.02 -10.74 -7.74
CA VAL A 232 -12.30 -10.02 -7.64
C VAL A 232 -12.27 -8.60 -8.24
N GLY A 233 -11.09 -8.07 -8.61
CA GLY A 233 -10.93 -6.66 -9.00
C GLY A 233 -10.88 -5.74 -7.77
N PRO A 234 -11.16 -4.43 -7.95
CA PRO A 234 -11.17 -3.73 -9.23
C PRO A 234 -9.78 -3.61 -9.85
N ILE A 235 -9.70 -3.44 -11.17
CA ILE A 235 -8.46 -3.20 -11.89
C ILE A 235 -8.44 -1.75 -12.33
N TYR A 236 -7.32 -1.07 -12.08
CA TYR A 236 -7.10 0.33 -12.44
C TYR A 236 -6.01 0.46 -13.50
N ASP A 237 -6.20 1.36 -14.45
CA ASP A 237 -5.16 1.78 -15.38
C ASP A 237 -4.27 2.85 -14.69
N LEU A 238 -3.30 2.37 -13.91
CA LEU A 238 -2.43 3.24 -13.14
C LEU A 238 -1.54 4.10 -14.04
N GLU A 239 -1.23 3.65 -15.24
CA GLU A 239 -0.48 4.42 -16.23
C GLU A 239 -1.28 5.65 -16.67
N ALA A 240 -2.52 5.45 -17.10
CA ALA A 240 -3.39 6.56 -17.50
C ALA A 240 -3.68 7.54 -16.35
N LEU A 241 -3.83 7.04 -15.11
CA LEU A 241 -4.01 7.89 -13.92
C LEU A 241 -2.77 8.75 -13.64
N TRP A 242 -1.57 8.17 -13.77
CA TRP A 242 -0.32 8.89 -13.61
C TRP A 242 -0.11 9.93 -14.72
N GLU A 243 -0.37 9.58 -15.96
CA GLU A 243 -0.30 10.51 -17.10
C GLU A 243 -1.27 11.68 -16.96
N GLN A 244 -2.48 11.43 -16.45
CA GLN A 244 -3.43 12.51 -16.17
C GLN A 244 -2.92 13.46 -15.08
N HIS A 245 -2.33 12.91 -14.00
CA HIS A 245 -1.76 13.70 -12.92
C HIS A 245 -0.62 14.60 -13.42
N THR A 246 0.36 14.03 -14.11
CA THR A 246 1.51 14.77 -14.67
C THR A 246 1.10 15.77 -15.74
N TYR A 247 0.04 15.48 -16.51
CA TYR A 247 -0.53 16.47 -17.43
C TYR A 247 -1.03 17.72 -16.70
N PHE A 248 -1.68 17.56 -15.54
CA PHE A 248 -2.12 18.71 -14.73
C PHE A 248 -0.95 19.47 -14.12
N GLU A 249 0.13 18.79 -13.74
CA GLU A 249 1.33 19.41 -13.17
C GLU A 249 2.14 20.19 -14.22
N PHE A 250 2.47 19.56 -15.33
CA PHE A 250 3.49 20.07 -16.26
C PHE A 250 2.90 20.76 -17.49
N ALA A 251 1.79 20.26 -18.03
CA ALA A 251 1.18 20.81 -19.23
C ALA A 251 0.12 21.87 -18.92
N LEU A 252 -0.83 21.57 -18.05
CA LEU A 252 -1.91 22.49 -17.70
C LEU A 252 -1.50 23.47 -16.60
N ARG A 253 -0.54 23.09 -15.74
CA ARG A 253 -0.06 23.87 -14.58
C ARG A 253 -1.19 24.29 -13.65
N ASP A 254 -2.04 23.32 -13.28
CA ASP A 254 -3.25 23.52 -12.49
C ASP A 254 -3.15 22.75 -11.17
N ALA A 255 -2.77 23.45 -10.10
CA ALA A 255 -2.61 22.87 -8.77
C ALA A 255 -3.93 22.32 -8.20
N ASP A 256 -5.09 22.92 -8.54
CA ASP A 256 -6.39 22.46 -8.06
C ASP A 256 -6.74 21.10 -8.68
N LYS A 257 -6.54 20.94 -9.99
CA LYS A 257 -6.74 19.67 -10.68
C LYS A 257 -5.73 18.62 -10.26
N THR A 258 -4.47 18.99 -10.06
CA THR A 258 -3.43 18.07 -9.57
C THR A 258 -3.85 17.45 -8.24
N ILE A 259 -4.26 18.27 -7.26
CA ILE A 259 -4.65 17.76 -5.94
C ILE A 259 -5.96 16.95 -5.96
N GLU A 260 -6.86 17.17 -6.93
CA GLU A 260 -8.09 16.40 -7.11
C GLU A 260 -7.82 14.94 -7.53
N THR A 261 -6.68 14.65 -8.16
CA THR A 261 -6.28 13.28 -8.52
C THR A 261 -5.73 12.48 -7.34
N MET A 262 -5.56 13.09 -6.18
CA MET A 262 -4.96 12.47 -5.00
C MET A 262 -6.00 12.07 -3.94
N VAL A 263 -5.64 11.14 -3.06
CA VAL A 263 -6.43 10.73 -1.90
C VAL A 263 -6.66 11.89 -0.91
N GLU A 264 -7.46 11.66 0.14
CA GLU A 264 -7.73 12.67 1.19
C GLU A 264 -6.46 13.06 1.99
N SER A 265 -5.57 12.11 2.26
CA SER A 265 -4.31 12.34 2.98
C SER A 265 -3.11 11.95 2.12
N PRO A 266 -2.78 12.74 1.07
CA PRO A 266 -1.67 12.45 0.17
C PRO A 266 -0.32 12.87 0.77
N TYR A 267 0.76 12.36 0.18
CA TYR A 267 2.12 12.68 0.59
C TYR A 267 3.05 12.74 -0.62
N VAL A 268 3.83 13.82 -0.75
CA VAL A 268 4.87 13.99 -1.77
C VAL A 268 6.19 14.35 -1.12
N ASN A 269 7.27 13.75 -1.59
CA ASN A 269 8.61 14.01 -1.08
C ASN A 269 9.66 13.95 -2.20
N HIS A 270 10.28 15.08 -2.49
CA HIS A 270 11.54 15.14 -3.21
C HIS A 270 12.64 14.73 -2.24
N VAL A 271 13.10 13.50 -2.35
CA VAL A 271 13.92 12.83 -1.33
C VAL A 271 15.19 13.60 -0.94
N PRO A 272 15.99 14.17 -1.89
CA PRO A 272 17.21 14.87 -1.54
C PRO A 272 17.00 16.18 -0.79
N THR A 273 15.85 16.83 -0.94
CA THR A 273 15.54 18.16 -0.36
C THR A 273 14.48 18.11 0.72
N MET A 274 13.78 16.96 0.88
CA MET A 274 12.60 16.79 1.73
C MET A 274 11.49 17.84 1.44
N THR A 275 11.37 18.27 0.18
CA THR A 275 10.33 19.20 -0.25
C THR A 275 9.11 18.46 -0.76
N GLY A 276 7.94 19.08 -0.63
CA GLY A 276 6.63 18.47 -0.92
C GLY A 276 5.66 18.79 0.21
N GLY A 277 5.01 17.75 0.77
CA GLY A 277 4.11 17.95 1.90
C GLY A 277 3.29 16.72 2.27
N VAL A 278 2.60 16.82 3.39
CA VAL A 278 1.70 15.79 3.93
C VAL A 278 0.29 16.36 4.08
N GLY A 279 -0.70 15.70 3.48
CA GLY A 279 -2.10 16.10 3.46
C GLY A 279 -2.41 17.17 2.40
N ARG A 280 -3.68 17.19 1.97
CA ARG A 280 -4.15 18.05 0.85
C ARG A 280 -3.82 19.53 1.02
N LYS A 281 -3.98 20.08 2.24
CA LYS A 281 -3.75 21.51 2.49
C LYS A 281 -2.30 21.92 2.25
N GLN A 282 -1.35 21.14 2.79
CA GLN A 282 0.07 21.43 2.63
C GLN A 282 0.53 21.19 1.18
N LEU A 283 0.09 20.11 0.57
CA LEU A 283 0.43 19.80 -0.82
C LEU A 283 -0.19 20.79 -1.81
N HIS A 284 -1.45 21.19 -1.65
CA HIS A 284 -2.04 22.21 -2.51
C HIS A 284 -1.23 23.51 -2.45
N HIS A 285 -0.82 23.95 -1.23
CA HIS A 285 0.02 25.12 -1.08
C HIS A 285 1.39 24.96 -1.77
N PHE A 286 2.00 23.76 -1.62
CA PHE A 286 3.27 23.43 -2.30
C PHE A 286 3.12 23.46 -3.82
N TYR A 287 2.13 22.75 -4.38
CA TYR A 287 1.89 22.73 -5.81
C TYR A 287 1.67 24.13 -6.37
N LYS A 288 0.80 24.91 -5.74
CA LYS A 288 0.40 26.22 -6.24
C LYS A 288 1.51 27.28 -6.22
N HIS A 289 2.37 27.27 -5.20
CA HIS A 289 3.33 28.34 -4.98
C HIS A 289 4.79 27.95 -5.23
N PHE A 290 5.11 26.66 -5.21
CA PHE A 290 6.51 26.20 -5.23
C PHE A 290 6.79 25.12 -6.27
N PHE A 291 5.77 24.69 -7.04
CA PHE A 291 5.97 23.60 -8.00
C PHE A 291 5.43 23.95 -9.39
N VAL A 292 4.10 23.98 -9.63
CA VAL A 292 3.55 24.04 -10.99
C VAL A 292 3.92 25.30 -11.78
N ASP A 293 3.98 26.48 -11.13
CA ASP A 293 4.26 27.76 -11.78
C ASP A 293 5.77 28.09 -11.87
N VAL A 294 6.63 27.28 -11.19
CA VAL A 294 8.07 27.57 -11.14
C VAL A 294 8.90 26.72 -12.12
N HIS A 295 8.28 25.90 -12.93
CA HIS A 295 9.00 25.14 -13.95
C HIS A 295 9.53 26.06 -15.06
N PRO A 296 10.82 25.90 -15.45
CA PRO A 296 11.38 26.59 -16.61
C PRO A 296 10.57 26.30 -17.89
N GLU A 297 10.51 27.28 -18.79
CA GLU A 297 9.80 27.15 -20.07
C GLU A 297 10.37 26.03 -20.96
N ASN A 298 11.68 25.78 -20.82
CA ASN A 298 12.41 24.77 -21.57
C ASN A 298 12.62 23.46 -20.78
N LEU A 299 11.78 23.21 -19.77
CA LEU A 299 11.77 21.90 -19.09
C LEU A 299 11.31 20.83 -20.09
N ASP A 300 12.15 19.83 -20.28
CA ASP A 300 11.87 18.63 -21.06
C ASP A 300 12.10 17.41 -20.19
N ILE A 301 11.16 16.46 -20.22
CA ILE A 301 11.21 15.22 -19.46
C ILE A 301 11.11 14.06 -20.44
N THR A 302 12.19 13.32 -20.57
CA THR A 302 12.25 12.10 -21.36
C THR A 302 12.02 10.89 -20.46
N LEU A 303 10.93 10.16 -20.68
CA LEU A 303 10.68 8.87 -20.04
C LEU A 303 11.66 7.83 -20.62
N VAL A 304 12.46 7.21 -19.76
CA VAL A 304 13.41 6.16 -20.13
C VAL A 304 12.77 4.78 -20.01
N SER A 305 12.14 4.52 -18.88
CA SER A 305 11.43 3.27 -18.64
C SER A 305 10.28 3.47 -17.62
N ARG A 306 9.25 2.63 -17.73
CA ARG A 306 8.13 2.60 -16.79
C ARG A 306 7.85 1.18 -16.33
N THR A 307 7.68 1.00 -15.02
CA THR A 307 7.20 -0.24 -14.44
C THR A 307 5.88 0.00 -13.74
N VAL A 308 4.84 -0.74 -14.15
CA VAL A 308 3.49 -0.65 -13.56
C VAL A 308 3.25 -1.89 -12.72
N GLY A 309 3.02 -1.67 -11.41
CA GLY A 309 2.64 -2.70 -10.45
C GLY A 309 1.13 -2.69 -10.17
N VAL A 310 0.73 -3.42 -9.13
CA VAL A 310 -0.69 -3.50 -8.74
C VAL A 310 -1.18 -2.24 -8.02
N ASP A 311 -0.29 -1.52 -7.36
CA ASP A 311 -0.56 -0.36 -6.51
C ASP A 311 0.42 0.80 -6.75
N ARG A 312 1.28 0.71 -7.76
CA ARG A 312 2.31 1.73 -8.02
C ARG A 312 2.81 1.75 -9.45
N VAL A 313 3.35 2.92 -9.81
CA VAL A 313 4.13 3.16 -11.02
C VAL A 313 5.53 3.60 -10.60
N VAL A 314 6.55 3.11 -11.30
CA VAL A 314 7.93 3.57 -11.17
C VAL A 314 8.40 4.05 -12.53
N ASP A 315 8.73 5.35 -12.63
CA ASP A 315 9.29 5.96 -13.83
C ASP A 315 10.77 6.26 -13.63
N GLU A 316 11.58 5.78 -14.54
CA GLU A 316 12.93 6.26 -14.75
C GLU A 316 12.91 7.31 -15.86
N MET A 317 13.43 8.50 -15.60
CA MET A 317 13.34 9.63 -16.52
C MET A 317 14.59 10.49 -16.51
N VAL A 318 14.78 11.26 -17.56
CA VAL A 318 15.81 12.32 -17.65
C VAL A 318 15.13 13.66 -17.85
N SER A 319 15.36 14.58 -16.91
CA SER A 319 14.91 15.97 -17.01
C SER A 319 16.03 16.84 -17.55
N THR A 320 15.69 17.74 -18.50
CA THR A 320 16.61 18.76 -19.00
C THR A 320 15.95 20.13 -18.91
N PHE A 321 16.65 21.10 -18.32
CA PHE A 321 16.14 22.46 -18.15
C PHE A 321 17.27 23.48 -17.99
N THR A 322 16.95 24.76 -18.08
CA THR A 322 17.86 25.85 -17.68
C THR A 322 17.43 26.37 -16.31
N HIS A 323 18.34 26.45 -15.35
CA HIS A 323 18.08 27.02 -14.03
C HIS A 323 18.02 28.56 -14.12
N ASP A 324 16.92 29.08 -14.68
CA ASP A 324 16.68 30.51 -14.97
C ASP A 324 15.77 31.21 -13.95
N ARG A 325 15.24 30.47 -12.97
CA ARG A 325 14.34 30.95 -11.92
C ARG A 325 14.58 30.21 -10.60
N MET A 326 13.96 30.68 -9.52
CA MET A 326 13.97 29.98 -8.24
C MET A 326 13.21 28.64 -8.37
N MET A 327 13.85 27.56 -7.98
CA MET A 327 13.30 26.19 -8.01
C MET A 327 13.53 25.54 -6.63
N ASP A 328 12.90 26.11 -5.60
CA ASP A 328 13.11 25.71 -4.20
C ASP A 328 12.80 24.22 -3.94
N TYR A 329 11.97 23.59 -4.75
CA TYR A 329 11.70 22.16 -4.64
C TYR A 329 12.91 21.28 -5.02
N LEU A 330 13.82 21.75 -5.92
CA LEU A 330 15.04 21.05 -6.34
C LEU A 330 16.31 21.67 -5.71
N LEU A 331 16.38 22.98 -5.62
CA LEU A 331 17.56 23.77 -5.24
C LEU A 331 17.16 24.82 -4.19
N PRO A 332 16.78 24.42 -2.95
CA PRO A 332 16.30 25.35 -1.92
C PRO A 332 17.27 26.49 -1.64
N GLY A 333 16.81 27.74 -1.78
CA GLY A 333 17.58 28.94 -1.51
C GLY A 333 18.70 29.27 -2.51
N ILE A 334 18.81 28.55 -3.64
CA ILE A 334 19.83 28.79 -4.65
C ILE A 334 19.28 29.73 -5.73
N PRO A 335 19.86 30.94 -5.90
CA PRO A 335 19.44 31.86 -6.95
C PRO A 335 19.67 31.29 -8.34
N PRO A 336 18.91 31.73 -9.36
CA PRO A 336 19.07 31.32 -10.74
C PRO A 336 20.52 31.44 -11.21
N THR A 337 21.09 30.34 -11.76
CA THR A 337 22.46 30.31 -12.22
C THR A 337 22.58 30.49 -13.74
N GLY A 338 21.47 30.40 -14.48
CA GLY A 338 21.41 30.41 -15.94
C GLY A 338 22.05 29.18 -16.60
N ARG A 339 22.46 28.18 -15.82
CA ARG A 339 23.12 26.97 -16.33
C ARG A 339 22.11 25.92 -16.77
N ARG A 340 22.47 25.19 -17.83
CA ARG A 340 21.71 24.02 -18.28
C ARG A 340 21.98 22.84 -17.35
N VAL A 341 20.93 22.12 -17.02
CA VAL A 341 20.93 20.92 -16.19
C VAL A 341 20.35 19.75 -16.98
N THR A 342 20.98 18.58 -16.89
CA THR A 342 20.46 17.31 -17.37
C THR A 342 20.56 16.31 -16.21
N LEU A 343 19.41 15.83 -15.69
CA LEU A 343 19.31 15.12 -14.42
C LEU A 343 18.55 13.81 -14.58
N ALA A 344 19.17 12.68 -14.23
CA ALA A 344 18.48 11.41 -14.12
C ALA A 344 17.64 11.38 -12.82
N MET A 345 16.38 10.94 -12.94
CA MET A 345 15.42 10.93 -11.86
C MET A 345 14.64 9.62 -11.84
N VAL A 346 14.18 9.24 -10.67
CA VAL A 346 13.23 8.14 -10.49
C VAL A 346 12.04 8.64 -9.65
N ALA A 347 10.84 8.48 -10.20
CA ALA A 347 9.60 8.70 -9.48
C ALA A 347 9.02 7.36 -9.04
N VAL A 348 8.74 7.19 -7.74
CA VAL A 348 8.01 6.05 -7.18
C VAL A 348 6.66 6.57 -6.73
N VAL A 349 5.62 6.24 -7.50
CA VAL A 349 4.26 6.75 -7.34
C VAL A 349 3.36 5.62 -6.86
N SER A 350 2.71 5.78 -5.72
CA SER A 350 1.79 4.79 -5.17
C SER A 350 0.34 5.29 -5.22
N PHE A 351 -0.57 4.35 -5.42
CA PHE A 351 -2.00 4.59 -5.57
C PHE A 351 -2.79 3.89 -4.48
N ARG A 352 -3.97 4.40 -4.22
CA ARG A 352 -5.08 3.72 -3.55
C ARG A 352 -6.30 3.83 -4.45
N GLY A 353 -6.75 2.70 -4.97
CA GLY A 353 -7.80 2.69 -5.98
C GLY A 353 -7.41 3.55 -7.20
N SER A 354 -8.28 4.47 -7.57
CA SER A 354 -8.12 5.40 -8.70
C SER A 354 -7.37 6.69 -8.34
N LYS A 355 -6.81 6.82 -7.13
CA LYS A 355 -6.20 8.06 -6.63
C LYS A 355 -4.73 7.87 -6.27
N LEU A 356 -3.90 8.89 -6.53
CA LEU A 356 -2.52 8.91 -6.06
C LEU A 356 -2.49 9.05 -4.53
N TYR A 357 -1.67 8.22 -3.91
CA TYR A 357 -1.45 8.23 -2.47
C TYR A 357 -0.17 8.96 -2.11
N HIS A 358 0.96 8.58 -2.69
CA HIS A 358 2.22 9.28 -2.46
C HIS A 358 3.18 9.18 -3.65
N GLU A 359 4.12 10.14 -3.68
CA GLU A 359 5.21 10.21 -4.63
C GLU A 359 6.53 10.38 -3.89
N HIS A 360 7.53 9.59 -4.26
CA HIS A 360 8.93 9.79 -3.86
C HIS A 360 9.75 10.06 -5.10
N ILE A 361 10.32 11.27 -5.18
CA ILE A 361 11.15 11.68 -6.31
C ILE A 361 12.60 11.62 -5.89
N HIS A 362 13.36 10.76 -6.56
CA HIS A 362 14.78 10.51 -6.31
C HIS A 362 15.63 11.10 -7.43
N TYR A 363 16.70 11.78 -7.07
CA TYR A 363 17.73 12.27 -8.00
C TYR A 363 19.05 12.45 -7.27
N ASP A 364 20.15 12.59 -8.06
CA ASP A 364 21.48 12.83 -7.49
C ASP A 364 21.71 14.32 -7.27
N MET A 365 21.70 14.75 -6.00
CA MET A 365 21.96 16.13 -5.61
C MET A 365 23.40 16.53 -5.92
N GLY A 366 24.39 15.63 -5.83
CA GLY A 366 25.78 15.91 -6.17
C GLY A 366 25.94 16.29 -7.63
N SER A 367 25.33 15.53 -8.54
CA SER A 367 25.28 15.83 -9.98
C SER A 367 24.59 17.16 -10.27
N LEU A 368 23.46 17.43 -9.63
CA LEU A 368 22.74 18.69 -9.79
C LEU A 368 23.58 19.90 -9.35
N LEU A 369 24.17 19.84 -8.15
CA LEU A 369 25.01 20.92 -7.61
C LEU A 369 26.28 21.16 -8.43
N ALA A 370 26.87 20.11 -9.01
CA ALA A 370 28.02 20.24 -9.93
C ALA A 370 27.61 21.00 -11.19
N GLN A 371 26.47 20.68 -11.79
CA GLN A 371 26.00 21.32 -13.04
C GLN A 371 25.65 22.80 -12.82
N VAL A 372 25.07 23.17 -11.69
CA VAL A 372 24.81 24.59 -11.36
C VAL A 372 26.05 25.33 -10.83
N GLY A 373 27.19 24.64 -10.66
CA GLY A 373 28.49 25.25 -10.34
C GLY A 373 28.73 25.50 -8.86
N LEU A 374 28.00 24.81 -8.00
CA LEU A 374 28.15 24.90 -6.53
C LEU A 374 29.07 23.82 -5.97
N LEU A 375 29.29 22.72 -6.70
CA LEU A 375 30.31 21.73 -6.38
C LEU A 375 31.33 21.60 -7.53
N ASP A 376 32.58 21.38 -7.16
CA ASP A 376 33.67 21.15 -8.11
C ASP A 376 33.89 19.64 -8.31
N PRO A 377 33.54 19.07 -9.50
CA PRO A 377 33.72 17.65 -9.76
C PRO A 377 35.21 17.21 -9.77
N ALA A 378 36.12 18.13 -9.93
CA ALA A 378 37.56 17.82 -9.88
C ALA A 378 38.07 17.51 -8.47
N LYS A 379 37.30 17.90 -7.44
CA LYS A 379 37.63 17.72 -6.01
C LYS A 379 36.80 16.67 -5.29
N LEU A 380 35.74 16.19 -5.93
CA LEU A 380 34.77 15.30 -5.32
C LEU A 380 34.49 14.10 -6.23
N PRO A 381 34.15 12.92 -5.68
CA PRO A 381 33.83 11.73 -6.48
C PRO A 381 32.41 11.82 -7.05
N ILE A 382 32.11 12.88 -7.80
CA ILE A 382 30.81 13.14 -8.42
C ILE A 382 30.96 13.36 -9.93
N VAL A 383 29.88 13.20 -10.65
CA VAL A 383 29.76 13.54 -12.08
C VAL A 383 28.70 14.61 -12.27
N GLY A 384 28.64 15.22 -13.43
CA GLY A 384 27.61 16.17 -13.81
C GLY A 384 26.52 15.53 -14.70
N ALA A 385 26.24 16.16 -15.85
CA ALA A 385 25.23 15.70 -16.82
C ALA A 385 25.54 14.29 -17.38
N GLU A 386 26.79 13.86 -17.33
CA GLU A 386 27.22 12.55 -17.86
C GLU A 386 26.50 11.37 -17.20
N ALA A 387 26.03 11.51 -15.94
CA ALA A 387 25.24 10.49 -15.29
C ALA A 387 23.93 10.24 -16.06
N ALA A 388 23.19 11.31 -16.36
CA ALA A 388 21.93 11.25 -17.09
C ALA A 388 22.12 10.88 -18.56
N GLU A 389 23.17 11.42 -19.21
CA GLU A 389 23.49 11.06 -20.59
C GLU A 389 23.82 9.57 -20.76
N LYS A 390 24.47 8.98 -19.75
CA LYS A 390 24.77 7.54 -19.73
C LYS A 390 23.54 6.66 -19.46
N VAL A 391 22.52 7.17 -18.80
CA VAL A 391 21.21 6.48 -18.67
C VAL A 391 20.53 6.37 -20.03
N LEU A 392 20.62 7.42 -20.87
CA LEU A 392 20.05 7.41 -22.22
C LEU A 392 20.87 6.55 -23.20
N ASP A 393 22.20 6.53 -23.06
CA ASP A 393 23.12 5.76 -23.90
C ASP A 393 24.28 5.22 -23.05
N PRO A 394 24.35 3.88 -22.79
CA PRO A 394 25.41 3.30 -21.95
C PRO A 394 26.81 3.43 -22.51
N HIS A 395 26.95 3.72 -23.82
CA HIS A 395 28.25 3.88 -24.51
C HIS A 395 28.75 5.33 -24.57
N ARG A 396 27.90 6.30 -24.20
CA ARG A 396 28.24 7.73 -24.32
C ARG A 396 29.40 8.16 -23.44
N HIS A 397 29.53 7.56 -22.26
CA HIS A 397 30.59 7.84 -21.31
C HIS A 397 31.23 6.56 -20.77
N PRO A 398 32.57 6.52 -20.59
CA PRO A 398 33.23 5.37 -20.00
C PRO A 398 32.76 5.15 -18.55
N SER A 399 32.56 3.87 -18.20
CA SER A 399 32.28 3.48 -16.80
C SER A 399 33.56 3.58 -15.94
N ASN A 400 33.37 3.64 -14.62
CA ASN A 400 34.41 3.48 -13.61
C ASN A 400 35.50 4.58 -13.59
N ARG A 401 35.33 5.69 -14.30
CA ARG A 401 36.36 6.76 -14.40
C ARG A 401 36.65 7.44 -13.04
N LEU A 402 35.78 7.34 -12.04
CA LEU A 402 36.01 7.83 -10.68
C LEU A 402 36.72 6.81 -9.78
N MET A 403 36.86 5.56 -10.24
CA MET A 403 37.53 4.50 -9.48
C MET A 403 39.04 4.55 -9.70
N THR A 404 39.80 4.97 -8.70
CA THR A 404 41.28 5.09 -8.80
C THR A 404 42.00 3.74 -8.93
N THR A 405 41.35 2.64 -8.54
CA THR A 405 41.90 1.28 -8.60
C THR A 405 41.40 0.46 -9.80
N TRP A 406 40.53 1.07 -10.64
CA TRP A 406 39.99 0.39 -11.80
C TRP A 406 41.08 0.13 -12.88
N TYR A 407 41.12 -1.08 -13.39
CA TYR A 407 41.83 -1.44 -14.62
C TYR A 407 40.88 -2.27 -15.49
N PRO A 408 40.96 -2.11 -16.85
CA PRO A 408 40.06 -2.89 -17.72
C PRO A 408 40.42 -4.38 -17.65
N PRO A 409 39.44 -5.27 -17.93
CA PRO A 409 39.72 -6.70 -18.05
C PRO A 409 40.79 -6.93 -19.12
N LYS A 410 41.63 -7.94 -18.90
CA LYS A 410 42.55 -8.41 -19.92
C LYS A 410 41.79 -9.24 -20.93
N ASP A 411 42.02 -9.04 -22.21
CA ASP A 411 41.47 -9.84 -23.31
C ASP A 411 41.89 -11.29 -23.18
#